data_ce967c2024eaafebd149ecd7948cf13f
#
_entry.id   ce967c2024eaafebd149ecd7948cf13f
#
_cell.length_a   1.000
_cell.length_b   1.000
_cell.length_c   1.000
_cell.angle_alpha   90.00
_cell.angle_beta   90.00
_cell.angle_gamma   90.00
#
_symmetry.space_group_name_H-M   'P 1'
#
loop_
_entity.id
_entity.type
_entity.pdbx_description
1 polymer ?
#
loop_
_entity_poly.entity_id
_entity_poly.type
_entity_poly.pdbx_seq_one_letter_code
_entity_poly.pdbx_strand_id
1 'polypeptide(L)'
;MTQYVIHPLVIGANETDQGIMTYLKGYGKRIWIPIYAFYLEGGEERILVDTGLEQFVVPEQVGKEYGLNILEFEDALESVGLKPEDIDLIIHTHLHNDHCENDYRCPNAKIVVQKREFEFFLHPHPLDHRYYPDLLDGLNVELVEGDVTVRDGIDLILTPGHTPGGQSIAVQTAAGKAIITGFCCNDQNFPDTGPAVTPGVHINAIEAYESINKIRGMTDILIPLHDLSIGRRKSIPAPAADR
;
A
#
# COMPACT_ATOMS: atom_id res chain seq x y z
N MET A 1 6.49 -7.58 -22.06
CA MET A 1 5.94 -7.00 -20.81
C MET A 1 6.38 -7.90 -19.68
N THR A 2 7.13 -7.34 -18.77
CA THR A 2 7.64 -8.02 -17.59
C THR A 2 6.48 -8.45 -16.70
N GLN A 3 6.57 -9.64 -16.13
CA GLN A 3 5.58 -10.15 -15.18
C GLN A 3 6.23 -10.23 -13.80
N TYR A 4 5.47 -9.82 -12.79
CA TYR A 4 5.92 -9.79 -11.41
C TYR A 4 5.13 -10.76 -10.54
N VAL A 5 5.77 -11.19 -9.47
CA VAL A 5 5.14 -11.85 -8.33
C VAL A 5 5.15 -10.86 -7.17
N ILE A 6 4.01 -10.61 -6.56
CA ILE A 6 3.85 -9.67 -5.46
C ILE A 6 3.91 -10.45 -4.15
N HIS A 7 4.84 -10.10 -3.27
CA HIS A 7 4.98 -10.68 -1.93
C HIS A 7 4.47 -9.68 -0.88
N PRO A 8 3.31 -9.91 -0.26
CA PRO A 8 2.82 -9.08 0.84
C PRO A 8 3.67 -9.32 2.09
N LEU A 9 4.30 -8.29 2.60
CA LEU A 9 5.07 -8.27 3.85
C LEU A 9 4.25 -7.50 4.89
N VAL A 10 3.89 -8.14 6.01
CA VAL A 10 3.12 -7.48 7.06
C VAL A 10 4.08 -6.82 8.04
N ILE A 11 4.20 -5.48 7.95
CA ILE A 11 5.16 -4.65 8.70
C ILE A 11 4.50 -4.00 9.93
N GLY A 12 3.41 -4.51 10.37
CA GLY A 12 2.68 -4.00 11.51
C GLY A 12 1.19 -4.25 11.40
N ALA A 13 0.46 -3.83 12.42
CA ALA A 13 -0.99 -3.79 12.40
C ALA A 13 -1.50 -2.73 13.38
N ASN A 14 -2.62 -2.10 13.04
CA ASN A 14 -3.27 -1.10 13.89
C ASN A 14 -4.69 -1.54 14.24
N GLU A 15 -5.09 -1.32 15.49
CA GLU A 15 -6.49 -1.44 15.88
C GLU A 15 -7.23 -0.14 15.56
N THR A 16 -8.32 -0.23 14.82
CA THR A 16 -9.10 0.94 14.40
C THR A 16 -10.61 0.67 14.44
N ASP A 17 -11.40 1.68 14.09
CA ASP A 17 -12.84 1.56 13.87
C ASP A 17 -13.13 1.28 12.39
N GLN A 18 -14.07 0.35 12.10
CA GLN A 18 -14.44 0.05 10.71
C GLN A 18 -14.92 1.29 9.95
N GLY A 19 -15.48 2.29 10.64
CA GLY A 19 -15.87 3.57 10.03
C GLY A 19 -14.70 4.38 9.46
N ILE A 20 -13.46 4.10 9.85
CA ILE A 20 -12.25 4.65 9.24
C ILE A 20 -12.00 4.03 7.85
N MET A 21 -12.35 2.75 7.69
CA MET A 21 -12.21 2.03 6.42
C MET A 21 -13.38 2.31 5.47
N THR A 22 -14.60 2.46 6.01
CA THR A 22 -15.84 2.51 5.23
C THR A 22 -16.69 3.72 5.58
N TYR A 23 -16.80 4.67 4.64
CA TYR A 23 -17.57 5.92 4.83
C TYR A 23 -19.03 5.65 5.18
N LEU A 24 -19.49 6.23 6.29
CA LEU A 24 -20.87 6.13 6.82
C LEU A 24 -21.32 4.69 7.15
N LYS A 25 -20.38 3.75 7.32
CA LYS A 25 -20.69 2.35 7.64
C LYS A 25 -19.77 1.80 8.73
N GLY A 26 -20.27 0.88 9.54
CA GLY A 26 -19.47 0.09 10.47
C GLY A 26 -18.95 0.83 11.70
N TYR A 27 -19.47 2.02 12.03
CA TYR A 27 -19.08 2.77 13.22
C TYR A 27 -19.27 1.96 14.50
N GLY A 28 -18.30 2.05 15.43
CA GLY A 28 -18.29 1.32 16.69
C GLY A 28 -17.82 -0.12 16.60
N LYS A 29 -17.49 -0.63 15.39
CA LYS A 29 -16.91 -1.95 15.20
C LYS A 29 -15.39 -1.84 15.21
N ARG A 30 -14.72 -2.31 16.27
CA ARG A 30 -13.26 -2.40 16.34
C ARG A 30 -12.76 -3.51 15.43
N ILE A 31 -11.72 -3.22 14.68
CA ILE A 31 -11.04 -4.14 13.76
C ILE A 31 -9.54 -3.93 13.84
N TRP A 32 -8.78 -4.97 13.50
CA TRP A 32 -7.37 -4.87 13.19
C TRP A 32 -7.17 -4.69 11.68
N ILE A 33 -6.28 -3.80 11.30
CA ILE A 33 -5.84 -3.60 9.93
C ILE A 33 -4.34 -3.87 9.84
N PRO A 34 -3.89 -4.71 8.89
CA PRO A 34 -2.48 -4.93 8.63
C PRO A 34 -1.88 -3.72 7.90
N ILE A 35 -0.61 -3.46 8.19
CA ILE A 35 0.22 -2.50 7.48
C ILE A 35 1.20 -3.28 6.64
N TYR A 36 1.34 -2.91 5.37
CA TYR A 36 2.11 -3.65 4.39
C TYR A 36 3.29 -2.87 3.82
N ALA A 37 4.35 -3.62 3.48
CA ALA A 37 5.19 -3.39 2.33
C ALA A 37 4.92 -4.51 1.31
N PHE A 38 5.03 -4.25 0.01
CA PHE A 38 4.90 -5.28 -1.01
C PHE A 38 6.20 -5.37 -1.81
N TYR A 39 6.85 -6.52 -1.78
CA TYR A 39 7.99 -6.77 -2.66
C TYR A 39 7.49 -7.26 -4.02
N LEU A 40 7.93 -6.60 -5.10
CA LEU A 40 7.63 -6.97 -6.47
C LEU A 40 8.82 -7.76 -7.04
N GLU A 41 8.74 -9.08 -7.02
CA GLU A 41 9.75 -9.96 -7.58
C GLU A 41 9.53 -10.10 -9.10
N GLY A 42 10.53 -9.73 -9.88
CA GLY A 42 10.54 -9.78 -11.36
C GLY A 42 11.32 -8.61 -11.92
N GLY A 43 11.83 -8.73 -13.13
CA GLY A 43 12.71 -7.70 -13.69
C GLY A 43 14.11 -7.69 -13.06
N GLU A 44 14.85 -6.58 -13.28
CA GLU A 44 16.24 -6.44 -12.83
C GLU A 44 16.37 -5.75 -11.47
N GLU A 45 15.41 -4.87 -11.13
CA GLU A 45 15.39 -4.08 -9.90
C GLU A 45 14.61 -4.78 -8.79
N ARG A 46 15.00 -4.57 -7.53
CA ARG A 46 14.24 -4.94 -6.33
C ARG A 46 13.35 -3.78 -5.95
N ILE A 47 12.04 -3.99 -6.11
CA ILE A 47 11.06 -2.93 -6.01
C ILE A 47 10.16 -3.18 -4.79
N LEU A 48 10.03 -2.19 -3.91
CA LEU A 48 9.01 -2.17 -2.87
C LEU A 48 7.87 -1.22 -3.24
N VAL A 49 6.67 -1.58 -2.82
CA VAL A 49 5.54 -0.66 -2.70
C VAL A 49 5.28 -0.46 -1.22
N ASP A 50 5.45 0.78 -0.76
CA ASP A 50 5.45 1.20 0.64
C ASP A 50 6.50 0.50 1.52
N THR A 51 6.73 1.00 2.73
CA THR A 51 7.73 0.47 3.67
C THR A 51 7.18 0.21 5.08
N GLY A 52 5.91 0.53 5.34
CA GLY A 52 5.22 0.25 6.59
C GLY A 52 5.65 1.14 7.76
N LEU A 53 5.39 0.66 8.98
CA LEU A 53 5.72 1.31 10.24
C LEU A 53 7.13 0.96 10.73
N GLU A 54 7.82 1.93 11.34
CA GLU A 54 9.10 1.69 12.01
C GLU A 54 8.90 0.99 13.37
N GLN A 55 7.92 1.45 14.13
CA GLN A 55 7.65 0.93 15.47
C GLN A 55 6.16 0.62 15.62
N PHE A 56 5.88 -0.56 16.13
CA PHE A 56 4.51 -0.96 16.43
C PHE A 56 4.45 -1.85 17.67
N VAL A 57 3.33 -1.81 18.36
CA VAL A 57 3.03 -2.73 19.47
C VAL A 57 1.76 -3.50 19.12
N VAL A 58 1.95 -4.72 18.62
CA VAL A 58 0.85 -5.61 18.28
C VAL A 58 0.86 -6.80 19.23
N PRO A 59 -0.23 -7.07 19.97
CA PRO A 59 -0.31 -8.28 20.80
C PRO A 59 -0.10 -9.55 19.95
N GLU A 60 0.73 -10.47 20.43
CA GLU A 60 1.07 -11.72 19.71
C GLU A 60 -0.17 -12.53 19.28
N GLN A 61 -1.25 -12.48 20.08
CA GLN A 61 -2.51 -13.15 19.74
C GLN A 61 -3.16 -12.61 18.46
N VAL A 62 -2.92 -11.36 18.07
CA VAL A 62 -3.47 -10.77 16.84
C VAL A 62 -2.93 -11.51 15.62
N GLY A 63 -1.60 -11.71 15.53
CA GLY A 63 -1.00 -12.48 14.45
C GLY A 63 -1.59 -13.89 14.37
N LYS A 64 -1.75 -14.57 15.51
CA LYS A 64 -2.33 -15.93 15.58
C LYS A 64 -3.80 -15.96 15.19
N GLU A 65 -4.60 -15.01 15.70
CA GLU A 65 -6.04 -14.94 15.44
C GLU A 65 -6.35 -14.68 13.96
N TYR A 66 -5.60 -13.76 13.36
CA TYR A 66 -5.84 -13.37 11.98
C TYR A 66 -4.97 -14.12 10.94
N GLY A 67 -4.05 -14.98 11.41
CA GLY A 67 -3.16 -15.76 10.53
C GLY A 67 -2.15 -14.88 9.81
N LEU A 68 -1.64 -13.84 10.49
CA LEU A 68 -0.66 -12.90 9.96
C LEU A 68 0.73 -13.18 10.54
N ASN A 69 1.75 -13.16 9.69
CA ASN A 69 3.14 -13.14 10.10
C ASN A 69 3.61 -11.68 10.15
N ILE A 70 3.47 -11.05 11.32
CA ILE A 70 3.82 -9.64 11.53
C ILE A 70 5.30 -9.58 11.94
N LEU A 71 6.11 -8.87 11.16
CA LEU A 71 7.56 -8.82 11.30
C LEU A 71 8.04 -7.36 11.31
N GLU A 72 9.17 -7.11 11.97
CA GLU A 72 9.95 -5.88 11.76
C GLU A 72 10.43 -5.80 10.31
N PHE A 73 10.72 -4.61 9.82
CA PHE A 73 10.98 -4.35 8.40
C PHE A 73 12.13 -5.20 7.84
N GLU A 74 13.27 -5.27 8.56
CA GLU A 74 14.42 -6.06 8.13
C GLU A 74 14.12 -7.56 8.11
N ASP A 75 13.44 -8.09 9.14
CA ASP A 75 13.07 -9.50 9.22
C ASP A 75 12.08 -9.87 8.10
N ALA A 76 11.20 -8.95 7.75
CA ALA A 76 10.26 -9.13 6.65
C ALA A 76 10.98 -9.21 5.29
N LEU A 77 11.97 -8.35 5.05
CA LEU A 77 12.82 -8.42 3.86
C LEU A 77 13.65 -9.71 3.84
N GLU A 78 14.24 -10.11 4.98
CA GLU A 78 15.00 -11.37 5.07
C GLU A 78 14.13 -12.59 4.73
N SER A 79 12.84 -12.56 5.07
CA SER A 79 11.89 -13.64 4.74
C SER A 79 11.72 -13.88 3.24
N VAL A 80 12.07 -12.90 2.41
CA VAL A 80 12.08 -12.99 0.94
C VAL A 80 13.50 -12.94 0.36
N GLY A 81 14.52 -13.09 1.21
CA GLY A 81 15.94 -13.18 0.82
C GLY A 81 16.59 -11.85 0.47
N LEU A 82 16.06 -10.73 0.99
CA LEU A 82 16.56 -9.39 0.74
C LEU A 82 17.01 -8.71 2.03
N LYS A 83 17.78 -7.63 1.85
CA LYS A 83 18.16 -6.65 2.88
C LYS A 83 17.77 -5.25 2.43
N PRO A 84 17.66 -4.27 3.33
CA PRO A 84 17.33 -2.90 2.95
C PRO A 84 18.26 -2.31 1.89
N GLU A 85 19.55 -2.63 1.91
CA GLU A 85 20.56 -2.15 0.94
C GLU A 85 20.37 -2.73 -0.46
N ASP A 86 19.62 -3.81 -0.60
CA ASP A 86 19.32 -4.44 -1.90
C ASP A 86 18.19 -3.74 -2.65
N ILE A 87 17.43 -2.87 -1.99
CA ILE A 87 16.27 -2.21 -2.60
C ILE A 87 16.72 -1.09 -3.53
N ASP A 88 16.31 -1.18 -4.79
CA ASP A 88 16.64 -0.21 -5.84
C ASP A 88 15.56 0.86 -6.01
N LEU A 89 14.30 0.50 -5.75
CA LEU A 89 13.14 1.37 -5.97
C LEU A 89 12.07 1.17 -4.90
N ILE A 90 11.58 2.28 -4.35
CA ILE A 90 10.39 2.33 -3.52
C ILE A 90 9.32 3.13 -4.26
N ILE A 91 8.13 2.61 -4.37
CA ILE A 91 6.97 3.27 -4.96
C ILE A 91 5.94 3.49 -3.85
N HIS A 92 5.67 4.74 -3.48
CA HIS A 92 4.67 5.00 -2.46
C HIS A 92 3.26 5.07 -3.04
N THR A 93 2.33 4.42 -2.33
CA THR A 93 0.90 4.61 -2.55
C THR A 93 0.50 6.03 -2.14
N HIS A 94 0.95 6.46 -0.98
CA HIS A 94 0.83 7.80 -0.41
C HIS A 94 1.80 7.93 0.78
N LEU A 95 1.90 9.11 1.40
CA LEU A 95 2.94 9.41 2.40
C LEU A 95 2.40 9.56 3.83
N HIS A 96 1.33 8.84 4.21
CA HIS A 96 1.06 8.68 5.64
C HIS A 96 2.18 7.84 6.29
N ASN A 97 2.44 8.08 7.55
CA ASN A 97 3.56 7.48 8.27
C ASN A 97 3.57 5.96 8.23
N ASP A 98 2.42 5.31 8.27
CA ASP A 98 2.29 3.85 8.19
C ASP A 98 2.64 3.25 6.82
N HIS A 99 3.10 4.08 5.88
CA HIS A 99 3.56 3.67 4.55
C HIS A 99 5.01 4.03 4.25
N CYS A 100 5.65 4.95 5.00
CA CYS A 100 6.97 5.50 4.64
C CYS A 100 7.97 5.58 5.80
N GLU A 101 7.69 5.03 6.98
CA GLU A 101 8.60 5.18 8.13
C GLU A 101 9.93 4.41 8.00
N ASN A 102 10.04 3.40 7.12
CA ASN A 102 11.29 2.65 6.94
C ASN A 102 12.09 3.04 5.69
N ASP A 103 11.73 4.11 4.98
CA ASP A 103 12.42 4.54 3.75
C ASP A 103 13.91 4.79 3.97
N TYR A 104 14.27 5.43 5.08
CA TYR A 104 15.65 5.76 5.43
C TYR A 104 16.56 4.54 5.61
N ARG A 105 15.98 3.36 5.80
CA ARG A 105 16.71 2.09 5.92
C ARG A 105 17.18 1.54 4.58
N CYS A 106 16.63 2.06 3.46
CA CYS A 106 16.95 1.63 2.10
C CYS A 106 17.85 2.68 1.40
N PRO A 107 19.14 2.77 1.75
CA PRO A 107 20.02 3.87 1.34
C PRO A 107 20.28 3.95 -0.16
N ASN A 108 20.05 2.86 -0.90
CA ASN A 108 20.28 2.79 -2.34
C ASN A 108 19.00 3.04 -3.15
N ALA A 109 17.86 3.06 -2.48
CA ALA A 109 16.58 3.17 -3.15
C ALA A 109 16.33 4.57 -3.73
N LYS A 110 15.74 4.59 -4.91
CA LYS A 110 15.03 5.77 -5.42
C LYS A 110 13.57 5.67 -4.95
N ILE A 111 12.99 6.77 -4.51
CA ILE A 111 11.60 6.86 -4.06
C ILE A 111 10.77 7.54 -5.14
N VAL A 112 9.68 6.90 -5.57
CA VAL A 112 8.75 7.45 -6.56
C VAL A 112 7.41 7.74 -5.90
N VAL A 113 6.95 8.98 -6.03
CA VAL A 113 5.69 9.47 -5.48
C VAL A 113 5.06 10.53 -6.36
N GLN A 114 3.73 10.68 -6.31
CA GLN A 114 3.04 11.77 -7.01
C GLN A 114 3.47 13.14 -6.45
N LYS A 115 3.76 14.08 -7.32
CA LYS A 115 4.15 15.45 -6.95
C LYS A 115 3.13 16.10 -6.03
N ARG A 116 1.82 15.94 -6.30
CA ARG A 116 0.72 16.47 -5.47
C ARG A 116 0.74 15.89 -4.06
N GLU A 117 1.12 14.61 -3.90
CA GLU A 117 1.28 13.97 -2.59
C GLU A 117 2.49 14.54 -1.84
N PHE A 118 3.61 14.65 -2.51
CA PHE A 118 4.84 15.17 -1.92
C PHE A 118 4.71 16.65 -1.51
N GLU A 119 4.04 17.48 -2.33
CA GLU A 119 3.75 18.88 -1.99
C GLU A 119 2.88 18.98 -0.74
N PHE A 120 1.87 18.10 -0.60
CA PHE A 120 1.03 18.04 0.59
C PHE A 120 1.80 17.49 1.80
N PHE A 121 2.65 16.49 1.62
CA PHE A 121 3.52 15.92 2.65
C PHE A 121 4.45 16.97 3.27
N LEU A 122 5.03 17.87 2.47
CA LEU A 122 5.89 18.95 2.95
C LEU A 122 5.11 20.02 3.75
N HIS A 123 3.82 20.20 3.46
CA HIS A 123 2.97 21.22 4.06
C HIS A 123 1.58 20.66 4.37
N PRO A 124 1.49 19.66 5.28
CA PRO A 124 0.23 18.97 5.53
C PRO A 124 -0.79 19.90 6.20
N HIS A 125 -2.06 19.66 5.90
CA HIS A 125 -3.13 20.37 6.60
C HIS A 125 -3.19 19.94 8.07
N PRO A 126 -3.39 20.85 9.05
CA PRO A 126 -3.42 20.50 10.48
C PRO A 126 -4.46 19.45 10.90
N LEU A 127 -5.44 19.14 10.07
CA LEU A 127 -6.40 18.05 10.32
C LEU A 127 -5.82 16.67 10.10
N ASP A 128 -4.72 16.54 9.35
CA ASP A 128 -4.09 15.26 9.07
C ASP A 128 -2.75 15.14 9.77
N HIS A 129 -2.74 14.46 10.91
CA HIS A 129 -1.58 14.30 11.79
C HIS A 129 -0.68 13.11 11.43
N ARG A 130 -0.91 12.45 10.28
CA ARG A 130 -0.19 11.25 9.86
C ARG A 130 0.99 11.55 8.94
N TYR A 131 1.24 12.82 8.62
CA TYR A 131 2.37 13.27 7.82
C TYR A 131 3.50 13.79 8.71
N TYR A 132 4.70 13.28 8.48
CA TYR A 132 5.93 13.70 9.17
C TYR A 132 6.96 14.12 8.11
N PRO A 133 7.04 15.42 7.74
CA PRO A 133 7.83 15.91 6.60
C PRO A 133 9.31 15.55 6.62
N ASP A 134 9.89 15.32 7.79
CA ASP A 134 11.29 14.96 8.00
C ASP A 134 11.62 13.48 7.65
N LEU A 135 10.61 12.61 7.47
CA LEU A 135 10.85 11.19 7.12
C LEU A 135 11.58 11.01 5.77
N LEU A 136 11.43 11.94 4.84
CA LEU A 136 12.07 11.88 3.52
C LEU A 136 13.27 12.82 3.36
N ASP A 137 13.75 13.45 4.44
CA ASP A 137 14.86 14.37 4.39
C ASP A 137 16.15 13.69 3.90
N GLY A 138 16.72 14.24 2.83
CA GLY A 138 17.97 13.73 2.25
C GLY A 138 17.84 12.46 1.41
N LEU A 139 16.63 11.90 1.24
CA LEU A 139 16.38 10.73 0.41
C LEU A 139 16.23 11.12 -1.08
N ASN A 140 16.45 10.14 -1.97
CA ASN A 140 16.40 10.32 -3.42
C ASN A 140 14.97 10.21 -3.95
N VAL A 141 14.22 11.32 -3.95
CA VAL A 141 12.81 11.36 -4.36
C VAL A 141 12.66 11.79 -5.82
N GLU A 142 11.97 10.97 -6.62
CA GLU A 142 11.52 11.28 -7.98
C GLU A 142 10.02 11.55 -7.98
N LEU A 143 9.61 12.69 -8.53
CA LEU A 143 8.22 13.10 -8.58
C LEU A 143 7.60 12.75 -9.93
N VAL A 144 6.39 12.18 -9.90
CA VAL A 144 5.59 11.89 -11.09
C VAL A 144 4.27 12.64 -11.07
N GLU A 145 3.62 12.81 -12.20
CA GLU A 145 2.33 13.50 -12.30
C GLU A 145 1.32 12.66 -13.10
N GLY A 146 0.17 12.36 -12.51
CA GLY A 146 -0.92 11.64 -13.15
C GLY A 146 -0.67 10.14 -13.32
N ASP A 147 -1.34 9.54 -14.31
CA ASP A 147 -1.17 8.14 -14.65
C ASP A 147 0.11 7.98 -15.48
N VAL A 148 1.05 7.12 -15.05
CA VAL A 148 2.36 6.96 -15.70
C VAL A 148 2.89 5.53 -15.58
N THR A 149 3.52 5.02 -16.64
CA THR A 149 4.29 3.77 -16.61
C THR A 149 5.69 4.06 -16.09
N VAL A 150 6.06 3.46 -14.97
CA VAL A 150 7.39 3.65 -14.36
C VAL A 150 8.37 2.54 -14.69
N ARG A 151 7.85 1.33 -14.94
CA ARG A 151 8.64 0.17 -15.41
C ARG A 151 7.77 -0.66 -16.36
N ASP A 152 8.41 -1.45 -17.20
CA ASP A 152 7.68 -2.41 -18.03
C ASP A 152 6.86 -3.37 -17.14
N GLY A 153 5.54 -3.29 -17.22
CA GLY A 153 4.61 -4.05 -16.39
C GLY A 153 4.22 -3.40 -15.06
N ILE A 154 4.62 -2.15 -14.79
CA ILE A 154 4.21 -1.39 -13.60
C ILE A 154 3.71 0.01 -14.02
N ASP A 155 2.42 0.24 -13.81
CA ASP A 155 1.76 1.52 -14.03
C ASP A 155 1.32 2.14 -12.69
N LEU A 156 1.57 3.42 -12.52
CA LEU A 156 1.02 4.23 -11.43
C LEU A 156 -0.27 4.87 -11.92
N ILE A 157 -1.31 4.75 -11.13
CA ILE A 157 -2.65 5.26 -11.42
C ILE A 157 -3.00 6.27 -10.34
N LEU A 158 -3.11 7.54 -10.70
CA LEU A 158 -3.51 8.59 -9.75
C LEU A 158 -4.93 8.30 -9.22
N THR A 159 -5.04 8.11 -7.90
CA THR A 159 -6.29 7.79 -7.18
C THR A 159 -6.43 8.68 -5.95
N PRO A 160 -6.68 9.99 -6.15
CA PRO A 160 -6.78 10.95 -5.06
C PRO A 160 -8.07 10.76 -4.25
N GLY A 161 -8.14 11.45 -3.12
CA GLY A 161 -9.32 11.54 -2.28
C GLY A 161 -9.09 11.07 -0.84
N HIS A 162 -8.48 9.91 -0.62
CA HIS A 162 -7.94 9.54 0.69
C HIS A 162 -6.85 10.53 1.10
N THR A 163 -5.87 10.70 0.25
CA THR A 163 -4.90 11.79 0.27
C THR A 163 -4.99 12.60 -1.04
N PRO A 164 -4.40 13.79 -1.11
CA PRO A 164 -4.49 14.61 -2.32
C PRO A 164 -3.82 14.00 -3.54
N GLY A 165 -2.73 13.26 -3.35
CA GLY A 165 -1.92 12.67 -4.43
C GLY A 165 -1.78 11.17 -4.34
N GLY A 166 -2.64 10.47 -3.59
CA GLY A 166 -2.62 9.01 -3.51
C GLY A 166 -2.67 8.34 -4.88
N GLN A 167 -1.93 7.25 -5.04
CA GLN A 167 -1.86 6.49 -6.30
C GLN A 167 -1.97 4.99 -6.05
N SER A 168 -2.68 4.30 -6.93
CA SER A 168 -2.74 2.83 -6.95
C SER A 168 -1.70 2.29 -7.91
N ILE A 169 -1.11 1.14 -7.60
CA ILE A 169 -0.04 0.55 -8.38
C ILE A 169 -0.58 -0.68 -9.13
N ALA A 170 -0.65 -0.58 -10.46
CA ALA A 170 -1.02 -1.68 -11.32
C ALA A 170 0.23 -2.47 -11.71
N VAL A 171 0.21 -3.77 -11.44
CA VAL A 171 1.33 -4.69 -11.65
C VAL A 171 0.89 -5.83 -12.57
N GLN A 172 1.61 -6.03 -13.66
CA GLN A 172 1.36 -7.16 -14.55
C GLN A 172 1.88 -8.46 -13.91
N THR A 173 1.01 -9.42 -13.74
CA THR A 173 1.35 -10.75 -13.21
C THR A 173 1.03 -11.86 -14.20
N ALA A 174 1.49 -13.08 -13.92
CA ALA A 174 1.14 -14.26 -14.73
C ALA A 174 -0.35 -14.62 -14.68
N ALA A 175 -1.11 -14.08 -13.72
CA ALA A 175 -2.56 -14.32 -13.60
C ALA A 175 -3.41 -13.10 -14.00
N GLY A 176 -2.82 -12.11 -14.67
CA GLY A 176 -3.47 -10.88 -15.08
C GLY A 176 -2.95 -9.65 -14.36
N LYS A 177 -3.63 -8.53 -14.52
CA LYS A 177 -3.29 -7.25 -13.92
C LYS A 177 -3.75 -7.23 -12.46
N ALA A 178 -2.79 -7.13 -11.53
CA ALA A 178 -3.07 -6.87 -10.12
C ALA A 178 -3.01 -5.36 -9.84
N ILE A 179 -3.88 -4.84 -8.96
CA ILE A 179 -3.81 -3.46 -8.50
C ILE A 179 -3.72 -3.43 -6.98
N ILE A 180 -2.60 -2.92 -6.45
CA ILE A 180 -2.44 -2.50 -5.06
C ILE A 180 -3.10 -1.14 -4.94
N THR A 181 -4.11 -1.02 -4.07
CA THR A 181 -4.86 0.24 -3.94
C THR A 181 -4.07 1.30 -3.21
N GLY A 182 -4.21 2.57 -3.60
CA GLY A 182 -3.50 3.71 -3.03
C GLY A 182 -4.29 4.48 -1.97
N PHE A 183 -5.19 3.82 -1.25
CA PHE A 183 -6.03 4.46 -0.23
C PHE A 183 -6.42 3.46 0.85
N CYS A 184 -6.75 3.99 2.03
CA CYS A 184 -7.13 3.20 3.20
C CYS A 184 -8.42 2.41 2.94
N CYS A 185 -8.30 1.09 2.67
CA CYS A 185 -9.45 0.23 2.36
C CYS A 185 -9.21 -1.24 2.72
N ASN A 186 -10.31 -1.97 2.87
CA ASN A 186 -10.35 -3.43 2.97
C ASN A 186 -11.41 -4.00 1.98
N ASP A 187 -11.72 -5.28 2.06
CA ASP A 187 -12.70 -5.97 1.22
C ASP A 187 -14.08 -5.29 1.21
N GLN A 188 -14.50 -4.69 2.33
CA GLN A 188 -15.81 -4.06 2.48
C GLN A 188 -15.99 -2.78 1.64
N ASN A 189 -14.88 -2.21 1.13
CA ASN A 189 -14.95 -1.11 0.18
C ASN A 189 -15.32 -1.57 -1.24
N PHE A 190 -15.20 -2.86 -1.52
CA PHE A 190 -15.40 -3.46 -2.85
C PHE A 190 -16.45 -4.59 -2.81
N PRO A 191 -17.72 -4.30 -2.47
CA PRO A 191 -18.75 -5.33 -2.40
C PRO A 191 -18.96 -5.98 -3.79
N ASP A 192 -19.26 -7.28 -3.81
CA ASP A 192 -19.52 -8.04 -5.04
C ASP A 192 -20.68 -7.46 -5.84
N THR A 193 -21.66 -6.89 -5.16
CA THR A 193 -22.85 -6.27 -5.75
C THR A 193 -23.08 -4.87 -5.19
N GLY A 194 -23.55 -3.95 -6.05
CA GLY A 194 -23.84 -2.58 -5.67
C GLY A 194 -22.65 -1.61 -5.81
N PRO A 195 -22.80 -0.37 -5.32
CA PRO A 195 -21.77 0.66 -5.44
C PRO A 195 -20.58 0.36 -4.53
N ALA A 196 -19.41 0.83 -4.93
CA ALA A 196 -18.23 0.86 -4.07
C ALA A 196 -18.49 1.69 -2.79
N VAL A 197 -17.73 1.41 -1.75
CA VAL A 197 -17.80 2.13 -0.49
C VAL A 197 -16.54 2.96 -0.32
N THR A 198 -16.69 4.28 -0.29
CA THR A 198 -15.58 5.23 -0.10
C THR A 198 -14.82 4.93 1.20
N PRO A 199 -13.49 5.10 1.24
CA PRO A 199 -12.76 5.11 2.50
C PRO A 199 -13.38 6.08 3.51
N GLY A 200 -13.47 5.66 4.78
CA GLY A 200 -14.03 6.51 5.84
C GLY A 200 -13.12 7.70 6.14
N VAL A 201 -11.79 7.47 6.09
CA VAL A 201 -10.79 8.52 6.20
C VAL A 201 -10.40 9.04 4.82
N HIS A 202 -10.64 10.31 4.57
CA HIS A 202 -10.39 10.96 3.28
C HIS A 202 -10.28 12.48 3.44
N ILE A 203 -9.56 13.11 2.53
CA ILE A 203 -9.54 14.58 2.36
C ILE A 203 -10.74 15.00 1.50
N ASN A 204 -11.10 14.19 0.50
CA ASN A 204 -12.23 14.43 -0.39
C ASN A 204 -12.99 13.14 -0.69
N ALA A 205 -14.19 13.00 -0.14
CA ALA A 205 -15.02 11.80 -0.30
C ALA A 205 -15.42 11.52 -1.75
N ILE A 206 -15.67 12.57 -2.54
CA ILE A 206 -16.10 12.44 -3.94
C ILE A 206 -14.94 11.92 -4.79
N GLU A 207 -13.75 12.56 -4.68
CA GLU A 207 -12.55 12.07 -5.38
C GLU A 207 -12.22 10.63 -4.98
N ALA A 208 -12.31 10.28 -3.69
CA ALA A 208 -12.07 8.92 -3.22
C ALA A 208 -13.07 7.91 -3.81
N TYR A 209 -14.33 8.27 -3.94
CA TYR A 209 -15.35 7.45 -4.57
C TYR A 209 -15.06 7.22 -6.06
N GLU A 210 -14.71 8.28 -6.80
CA GLU A 210 -14.34 8.16 -8.21
C GLU A 210 -13.07 7.33 -8.41
N SER A 211 -12.09 7.48 -7.52
CA SER A 211 -10.84 6.71 -7.53
C SER A 211 -11.10 5.21 -7.35
N ILE A 212 -11.94 4.80 -6.39
CA ILE A 212 -12.35 3.40 -6.22
C ILE A 212 -13.02 2.86 -7.48
N ASN A 213 -13.96 3.60 -8.05
CA ASN A 213 -14.68 3.16 -9.25
C ASN A 213 -13.74 3.05 -10.47
N LYS A 214 -12.77 3.97 -10.59
CA LYS A 214 -11.75 3.94 -11.64
C LYS A 214 -11.00 2.61 -11.62
N ILE A 215 -10.42 2.21 -10.49
CA ILE A 215 -9.59 1.00 -10.42
C ILE A 215 -10.39 -0.30 -10.42
N ARG A 216 -11.63 -0.31 -9.87
CA ARG A 216 -12.49 -1.50 -9.82
C ARG A 216 -12.73 -2.11 -11.20
N GLY A 217 -12.78 -1.27 -12.24
CA GLY A 217 -12.97 -1.71 -13.64
C GLY A 217 -11.67 -2.05 -14.39
N MET A 218 -10.50 -1.88 -13.76
CA MET A 218 -9.19 -1.98 -14.43
C MET A 218 -8.35 -3.20 -14.02
N THR A 219 -8.81 -4.02 -13.08
CA THR A 219 -8.01 -5.07 -12.45
C THR A 219 -8.62 -6.45 -12.57
N ASP A 220 -7.78 -7.47 -12.75
CA ASP A 220 -8.13 -8.89 -12.62
C ASP A 220 -7.96 -9.36 -11.16
N ILE A 221 -7.01 -8.75 -10.42
CA ILE A 221 -6.69 -9.07 -9.03
C ILE A 221 -6.65 -7.78 -8.24
N LEU A 222 -7.60 -7.59 -7.33
CA LEU A 222 -7.62 -6.44 -6.45
C LEU A 222 -6.87 -6.76 -5.15
N ILE A 223 -6.02 -5.83 -4.72
CA ILE A 223 -5.24 -5.89 -3.47
C ILE A 223 -5.59 -4.67 -2.63
N PRO A 224 -6.64 -4.75 -1.79
CA PRO A 224 -6.98 -3.65 -0.88
C PRO A 224 -5.89 -3.47 0.17
N LEU A 225 -5.45 -2.22 0.36
CA LEU A 225 -4.20 -1.87 1.04
C LEU A 225 -4.11 -2.36 2.50
N HIS A 226 -5.24 -2.50 3.18
CA HIS A 226 -5.29 -2.93 4.58
C HIS A 226 -6.20 -4.15 4.81
N ASP A 227 -6.34 -5.00 3.79
CA ASP A 227 -7.18 -6.19 3.91
C ASP A 227 -6.44 -7.37 4.54
N LEU A 228 -7.03 -7.97 5.58
CA LEU A 228 -6.45 -9.11 6.30
C LEU A 228 -6.17 -10.34 5.43
N SER A 229 -6.94 -10.54 4.36
CA SER A 229 -6.78 -11.72 3.49
C SER A 229 -5.50 -11.67 2.66
N ILE A 230 -4.96 -10.48 2.44
CA ILE A 230 -3.73 -10.27 1.66
C ILE A 230 -2.52 -10.78 2.43
N GLY A 231 -2.40 -10.48 3.73
CA GLY A 231 -1.26 -10.90 4.56
C GLY A 231 -1.20 -12.41 4.85
N ARG A 232 -2.25 -13.15 4.48
CA ARG A 232 -2.26 -14.62 4.55
C ARG A 232 -1.67 -15.29 3.31
N ARG A 233 -1.41 -14.53 2.25
CA ARG A 233 -0.88 -15.03 0.98
C ARG A 233 0.63 -14.93 1.01
N LYS A 234 1.32 -16.00 0.61
CA LYS A 234 2.78 -15.99 0.44
C LYS A 234 3.18 -15.16 -0.77
N SER A 235 2.38 -15.21 -1.83
CA SER A 235 2.58 -14.42 -3.05
C SER A 235 1.28 -14.24 -3.83
N ILE A 236 1.27 -13.28 -4.72
CA ILE A 236 0.19 -12.98 -5.66
C ILE A 236 0.83 -12.86 -7.08
N PRO A 237 0.46 -13.73 -8.03
CA PRO A 237 -0.42 -14.90 -7.86
C PRO A 237 0.21 -15.97 -6.97
N ALA A 238 -0.62 -16.86 -6.45
CA ALA A 238 -0.12 -18.02 -5.71
C ALA A 238 0.81 -18.89 -6.59
N PRO A 239 1.81 -19.57 -5.98
CA PRO A 239 2.69 -20.47 -6.70
C PRO A 239 1.92 -21.53 -7.49
N ALA A 240 2.48 -21.99 -8.62
CA ALA A 240 1.79 -22.96 -9.50
C ALA A 240 1.46 -24.31 -8.83
N ALA A 241 2.16 -24.65 -7.72
CA ALA A 241 1.91 -25.87 -6.94
C ALA A 241 0.71 -25.77 -5.98
N ASP A 242 0.21 -24.58 -5.73
CA ASP A 242 -0.89 -24.30 -4.77
C ASP A 242 -2.21 -23.89 -5.51
N ARG A 243 -2.26 -24.11 -6.83
CA ARG A 243 -3.45 -23.83 -7.67
C ARG A 243 -4.30 -25.05 -7.92
#